data_cfae774b3653e36daffdf9ee2e8e860b
#
_entry.id   cfae774b3653e36daffdf9ee2e8e860b
#
_cell.length_a   1.000
_cell.length_b   1.000
_cell.length_c   1.000
_cell.angle_alpha   90.00
_cell.angle_beta   90.00
_cell.angle_gamma   90.00
#
_symmetry.space_group_name_H-M   'P 1'
#
loop_
_entity.id
_entity.type
_entity.pdbx_description
1 polymer ?
#
loop_
_entity_poly.entity_id
_entity_poly.type
_entity_poly.pdbx_seq_one_letter_code
_entity_poly.pdbx_strand_id
1 'polypeptide(L)'
;MSIVPYEDDGLFLLPFASLPELKKGEIIMIYPSIEEAKKKYSEYNVFPVVREILSDSFTPIHIFKALKRNEENAFILESVNNGNQWGRYSFIGINPKIEVKINKGTAMLTENGITTEEKISNPVSFLQNILNNYKAPKIKGMPNFTGGFAGYFGYDTVRYTEKKLVNVPEDDTLMPDCHLFLYDEVVAYDHLNSKIIII
;
A
#
# COMPACT_ATOMS: atom_id res chain seq x y z
N MET A 1 6.05 -8.94 3.54
CA MET A 1 5.57 -10.34 3.53
C MET A 1 4.28 -10.34 2.76
N SER A 2 4.37 -10.53 1.45
CA SER A 2 3.19 -10.67 0.60
C SER A 2 2.60 -12.05 0.84
N ILE A 3 1.30 -12.13 1.05
CA ILE A 3 0.60 -13.41 1.11
C ILE A 3 0.16 -13.72 -0.31
N VAL A 4 0.96 -14.57 -0.98
CA VAL A 4 0.56 -15.21 -2.23
C VAL A 4 -0.57 -16.20 -1.91
N PRO A 5 -1.61 -16.35 -2.77
CA PRO A 5 -2.64 -17.37 -2.56
C PRO A 5 -1.97 -18.73 -2.44
N TYR A 6 -2.39 -19.47 -1.41
CA TYR A 6 -1.89 -20.75 -1.00
C TYR A 6 -2.04 -21.78 -2.14
N GLU A 7 -0.95 -22.13 -2.78
CA GLU A 7 -0.69 -23.44 -3.36
C GLU A 7 0.33 -24.15 -2.47
N ASP A 8 0.16 -25.43 -2.29
CA ASP A 8 0.66 -26.33 -1.26
C ASP A 8 2.19 -26.53 -1.22
N ASP A 9 3.05 -25.53 -1.26
CA ASP A 9 4.47 -25.72 -1.02
C ASP A 9 5.19 -24.41 -0.66
N GLY A 10 5.50 -24.25 0.62
CA GLY A 10 6.59 -23.39 1.08
C GLY A 10 6.29 -21.90 1.21
N LEU A 11 6.21 -21.47 2.44
CA LEU A 11 6.19 -20.05 2.84
C LEU A 11 7.48 -19.36 2.35
N PHE A 12 7.42 -18.66 1.22
CA PHE A 12 8.51 -17.82 0.76
C PHE A 12 8.51 -16.49 1.55
N LEU A 13 9.45 -16.38 2.47
CA LEU A 13 9.81 -15.15 3.15
C LEU A 13 10.69 -14.32 2.20
N LEU A 14 10.15 -13.25 1.61
CA LEU A 14 10.88 -12.30 0.76
C LEU A 14 10.93 -10.92 1.40
N PRO A 15 11.67 -9.99 0.91
CA PRO A 15 13.04 -9.60 1.23
C PRO A 15 13.19 -8.66 2.43
N PHE A 16 12.38 -8.75 3.48
CA PHE A 16 12.68 -8.11 4.78
C PHE A 16 13.97 -8.66 5.45
N ALA A 17 14.68 -9.55 4.77
CA ALA A 17 16.01 -10.04 5.18
C ALA A 17 17.08 -8.94 5.28
N SER A 18 16.80 -7.72 4.83
CA SER A 18 17.72 -6.58 4.91
C SER A 18 17.49 -5.66 6.10
N LEU A 19 16.47 -5.93 6.94
CA LEU A 19 16.38 -5.25 8.23
C LEU A 19 17.51 -5.79 9.13
N PRO A 20 18.14 -4.91 9.95
CA PRO A 20 19.25 -5.33 10.81
C PRO A 20 18.86 -6.55 11.63
N GLU A 21 19.79 -7.52 11.75
CA GLU A 21 19.59 -8.70 12.61
C GLU A 21 19.18 -8.25 14.01
N LEU A 22 17.95 -8.57 14.39
CA LEU A 22 17.41 -8.24 15.69
C LEU A 22 18.16 -9.05 16.76
N LYS A 23 18.62 -8.38 17.82
CA LYS A 23 19.32 -9.02 18.94
C LYS A 23 18.45 -10.12 19.55
N LYS A 24 19.05 -11.27 19.86
CA LYS A 24 18.42 -12.37 20.60
C LYS A 24 17.76 -11.83 21.88
N GLY A 25 16.42 -11.79 21.94
CA GLY A 25 15.66 -11.35 23.12
C GLY A 25 14.48 -10.43 22.86
N GLU A 26 14.32 -9.89 21.65
CA GLU A 26 13.15 -9.08 21.33
C GLU A 26 11.92 -9.97 21.10
N ILE A 27 10.85 -9.69 21.84
CA ILE A 27 9.56 -10.38 21.68
C ILE A 27 8.95 -9.96 20.35
N ILE A 28 9.08 -10.82 19.35
CA ILE A 28 8.48 -10.62 18.04
C ILE A 28 7.06 -11.17 18.10
N MET A 29 6.07 -10.30 18.19
CA MET A 29 4.67 -10.72 18.04
C MET A 29 4.30 -10.65 16.56
N ILE A 30 4.04 -11.82 15.98
CA ILE A 30 3.38 -11.93 14.66
C ILE A 30 1.93 -12.30 14.93
N TYR A 31 1.01 -11.50 14.41
CA TYR A 31 -0.42 -11.78 14.56
C TYR A 31 -1.22 -11.32 13.34
N PRO A 32 -2.38 -11.91 13.04
CA PRO A 32 -2.82 -13.18 13.64
C PRO A 32 -1.94 -14.36 13.22
N SER A 33 -2.00 -15.47 13.97
CA SER A 33 -1.42 -16.73 13.49
C SER A 33 -2.20 -17.22 12.25
N ILE A 34 -1.56 -18.06 11.43
CA ILE A 34 -2.22 -18.63 10.23
C ILE A 34 -3.50 -19.38 10.63
N GLU A 35 -3.48 -20.10 11.75
CA GLU A 35 -4.64 -20.87 12.25
C GLU A 35 -5.77 -19.94 12.69
N GLU A 36 -5.46 -18.87 13.42
CA GLU A 36 -6.44 -17.84 13.81
C GLU A 36 -7.01 -17.14 12.57
N ALA A 37 -6.17 -16.79 11.60
CA ALA A 37 -6.59 -16.16 10.36
C ALA A 37 -7.55 -17.08 9.57
N LYS A 38 -7.21 -18.35 9.36
CA LYS A 38 -8.06 -19.33 8.68
C LYS A 38 -9.40 -19.54 9.40
N LYS A 39 -9.39 -19.63 10.72
CA LYS A 39 -10.61 -19.89 11.52
C LYS A 39 -11.53 -18.67 11.58
N LYS A 40 -10.97 -17.46 11.75
CA LYS A 40 -11.73 -16.25 12.03
C LYS A 40 -12.12 -15.49 10.76
N TYR A 41 -11.36 -15.65 9.69
CA TYR A 41 -11.45 -14.83 8.49
C TYR A 41 -11.71 -15.65 7.22
N SER A 42 -12.43 -16.77 7.34
CA SER A 42 -12.71 -17.68 6.21
C SER A 42 -13.51 -17.04 5.05
N GLU A 43 -14.20 -15.93 5.30
CA GLU A 43 -14.96 -15.17 4.29
C GLU A 43 -14.11 -14.09 3.56
N TYR A 44 -12.84 -13.91 3.97
CA TYR A 44 -11.91 -12.95 3.39
C TYR A 44 -10.84 -13.68 2.56
N ASN A 45 -10.36 -13.02 1.51
CA ASN A 45 -9.30 -13.56 0.66
C ASN A 45 -7.95 -12.88 0.87
N VAL A 46 -7.93 -11.78 1.64
CA VAL A 46 -6.73 -11.07 2.07
C VAL A 46 -6.88 -10.75 3.55
N PHE A 47 -5.82 -10.92 4.33
CA PHE A 47 -5.81 -10.44 5.71
C PHE A 47 -4.43 -9.94 6.08
N PRO A 48 -4.34 -8.85 6.84
CA PRO A 48 -3.06 -8.29 7.24
C PRO A 48 -2.41 -9.19 8.28
N VAL A 49 -1.14 -9.53 8.04
CA VAL A 49 -0.26 -10.19 9.00
C VAL A 49 0.72 -9.14 9.50
N VAL A 50 0.80 -8.99 10.81
CA VAL A 50 1.50 -7.89 11.44
C VAL A 50 2.65 -8.35 12.30
N ARG A 51 3.75 -7.62 12.18
CA ARG A 51 4.90 -7.72 13.08
C ARG A 51 5.18 -6.37 13.68
N GLU A 52 5.23 -6.28 15.01
CA GLU A 52 5.63 -5.07 15.73
C GLU A 52 7.08 -5.16 16.19
N ILE A 53 7.80 -4.03 16.07
CA ILE A 53 9.18 -3.86 16.52
C ILE A 53 9.25 -2.52 17.26
N LEU A 54 9.98 -2.46 18.37
CA LEU A 54 10.27 -1.19 19.04
C LEU A 54 11.21 -0.34 18.17
N SER A 55 10.95 0.94 18.12
CA SER A 55 11.70 1.89 17.30
C SER A 55 12.51 2.84 18.18
N ASP A 56 13.54 2.32 18.85
CA ASP A 56 14.37 3.14 19.73
C ASP A 56 15.36 4.05 18.99
N SER A 57 15.70 3.70 17.75
CA SER A 57 16.79 4.36 17.00
C SER A 57 16.44 4.69 15.55
N PHE A 58 15.25 4.37 15.08
CA PHE A 58 14.87 4.54 13.68
C PHE A 58 13.77 5.59 13.52
N THR A 59 13.95 6.49 12.55
CA THR A 59 12.90 7.40 12.10
C THR A 59 12.23 6.85 10.83
N PRO A 60 11.03 7.32 10.46
CA PRO A 60 10.39 6.93 9.19
C PRO A 60 11.29 7.10 7.97
N ILE A 61 12.05 8.20 7.93
CA ILE A 61 13.00 8.48 6.83
C ILE A 61 14.14 7.46 6.79
N HIS A 62 14.68 7.05 7.94
CA HIS A 62 15.72 6.01 7.99
C HIS A 62 15.19 4.68 7.45
N ILE A 63 13.98 4.29 7.87
CA ILE A 63 13.31 3.07 7.41
C ILE A 63 13.08 3.15 5.89
N PHE A 64 12.52 4.26 5.40
CA PHE A 64 12.28 4.48 3.97
C PHE A 64 13.56 4.36 3.16
N LYS A 65 14.65 5.02 3.56
CA LYS A 65 15.95 4.93 2.87
C LYS A 65 16.52 3.51 2.86
N ALA A 66 16.35 2.77 3.96
CA ALA A 66 16.82 1.40 4.07
C ALA A 66 16.04 0.46 3.15
N LEU A 67 14.71 0.64 3.05
CA LEU A 67 13.82 -0.21 2.25
C LEU A 67 13.86 0.15 0.76
N LYS A 68 13.97 1.44 0.43
CA LYS A 68 13.95 1.91 -0.97
C LYS A 68 15.18 1.53 -1.79
N ARG A 69 16.25 1.00 -1.23
CA ARG A 69 17.59 0.81 -1.84
C ARG A 69 17.64 0.64 -3.35
N ASN A 70 16.79 -0.22 -3.93
CA ASN A 70 16.72 -0.51 -5.36
C ASN A 70 15.28 -0.42 -5.91
N GLU A 71 14.32 0.05 -5.10
CA GLU A 71 12.92 0.17 -5.50
C GLU A 71 12.68 1.52 -6.17
N GLU A 72 12.20 1.50 -7.42
CA GLU A 72 11.83 2.72 -8.13
C GLU A 72 10.52 3.31 -7.60
N ASN A 73 9.56 2.42 -7.26
CA ASN A 73 8.21 2.76 -6.88
C ASN A 73 7.99 2.54 -5.38
N ALA A 74 8.33 3.53 -4.59
CA ALA A 74 8.12 3.52 -3.14
C ALA A 74 7.57 4.88 -2.69
N PHE A 75 6.78 4.88 -1.61
CA PHE A 75 6.29 6.13 -1.02
C PHE A 75 6.58 6.21 0.47
N ILE A 76 6.63 7.42 0.96
CA ILE A 76 6.54 7.75 2.37
C ILE A 76 5.49 8.84 2.55
N LEU A 77 4.53 8.61 3.43
CA LEU A 77 3.54 9.58 3.87
C LEU A 77 3.82 9.90 5.33
N GLU A 78 4.37 11.09 5.58
CA GLU A 78 4.63 11.57 6.93
C GLU A 78 3.50 12.49 7.38
N SER A 79 2.98 12.24 8.57
CA SER A 79 2.02 13.12 9.20
C SER A 79 2.73 14.06 10.17
N VAL A 80 2.57 15.37 9.94
CA VAL A 80 3.06 16.37 10.88
C VAL A 80 2.12 16.43 12.09
N ASN A 81 2.64 16.15 13.28
CA ASN A 81 1.86 16.14 14.50
C ASN A 81 1.57 17.58 14.96
N ASN A 82 0.37 18.07 14.66
CA ASN A 82 -0.13 19.37 15.18
C ASN A 82 -1.01 19.18 16.44
N GLY A 83 -0.78 18.11 17.23
CA GLY A 83 -1.53 17.84 18.46
C GLY A 83 -2.86 17.12 18.25
N ASN A 84 -3.27 16.82 17.04
CA ASN A 84 -4.50 16.09 16.72
C ASN A 84 -4.20 14.61 16.38
N GLN A 85 -5.17 13.72 16.63
CA GLN A 85 -5.07 12.27 16.44
C GLN A 85 -4.67 11.81 15.03
N TRP A 86 -4.75 12.68 14.02
CA TRP A 86 -4.44 12.41 12.62
C TRP A 86 -2.94 12.23 12.33
N GLY A 87 -2.06 12.70 13.22
CA GLY A 87 -0.61 12.65 13.08
C GLY A 87 0.06 11.41 13.68
N ARG A 88 -0.71 10.38 14.07
CA ARG A 88 -0.16 9.25 14.81
C ARG A 88 0.78 8.37 13.99
N TYR A 89 0.50 8.17 12.72
CA TYR A 89 1.25 7.23 11.88
C TYR A 89 1.92 7.90 10.70
N SER A 90 3.16 7.48 10.39
CA SER A 90 3.75 7.63 9.06
C SER A 90 3.69 6.29 8.34
N PHE A 91 3.40 6.31 7.04
CA PHE A 91 3.29 5.10 6.23
C PHE A 91 4.36 5.05 5.16
N ILE A 92 4.92 3.87 4.95
CA ILE A 92 5.89 3.58 3.90
C ILE A 92 5.37 2.38 3.12
N GLY A 93 5.27 2.52 1.80
CA GLY A 93 4.97 1.41 0.89
C GLY A 93 6.15 1.16 -0.04
N ILE A 94 6.42 -0.10 -0.25
CA ILE A 94 7.46 -0.58 -1.16
C ILE A 94 6.91 -1.72 -2.00
N ASN A 95 7.57 -2.03 -3.11
CA ASN A 95 7.29 -3.21 -3.92
C ASN A 95 5.81 -3.31 -4.34
N PRO A 96 5.27 -2.33 -5.08
CA PRO A 96 3.87 -2.34 -5.45
C PRO A 96 3.52 -3.53 -6.33
N LYS A 97 2.37 -4.15 -6.07
CA LYS A 97 1.86 -5.31 -6.79
C LYS A 97 1.27 -4.95 -8.15
N ILE A 98 0.60 -3.81 -8.22
CA ILE A 98 -0.08 -3.33 -9.43
C ILE A 98 0.26 -1.86 -9.64
N GLU A 99 0.57 -1.49 -10.88
CA GLU A 99 0.64 -0.11 -11.32
C GLU A 99 -0.57 0.20 -12.20
N VAL A 100 -1.21 1.33 -11.95
CA VAL A 100 -2.34 1.83 -12.75
C VAL A 100 -2.00 3.23 -13.24
N LYS A 101 -1.95 3.40 -14.56
CA LYS A 101 -1.89 4.71 -15.24
C LYS A 101 -3.17 4.93 -16.02
N ILE A 102 -3.79 6.08 -15.82
CA ILE A 102 -4.99 6.47 -16.56
C ILE A 102 -4.72 7.77 -17.28
N ASN A 103 -4.98 7.79 -18.58
CA ASN A 103 -4.83 8.98 -19.40
C ASN A 103 -5.90 9.00 -20.48
N LYS A 104 -6.62 10.13 -20.62
CA LYS A 104 -7.62 10.39 -21.68
C LYS A 104 -8.58 9.21 -21.87
N GLY A 105 -9.13 8.68 -20.77
CA GLY A 105 -10.11 7.58 -20.80
C GLY A 105 -9.55 6.20 -21.11
N THR A 106 -8.23 6.03 -21.08
CA THR A 106 -7.57 4.73 -21.19
C THR A 106 -6.85 4.41 -19.90
N ALA A 107 -7.14 3.28 -19.30
CA ALA A 107 -6.42 2.73 -18.17
C ALA A 107 -5.39 1.71 -18.66
N MET A 108 -4.17 1.84 -18.21
CA MET A 108 -3.10 0.85 -18.35
C MET A 108 -2.87 0.24 -16.96
N LEU A 109 -3.01 -1.08 -16.85
CA LEU A 109 -2.77 -1.84 -15.64
C LEU A 109 -1.58 -2.74 -15.87
N THR A 110 -0.55 -2.60 -15.05
CA THR A 110 0.63 -3.47 -15.07
C THR A 110 0.67 -4.30 -13.79
N GLU A 111 0.64 -5.62 -13.95
CA GLU A 111 0.78 -6.60 -12.88
C GLU A 111 1.75 -7.69 -13.33
N ASN A 112 2.74 -8.05 -12.49
CA ASN A 112 3.74 -9.08 -12.79
C ASN A 112 4.49 -8.84 -14.13
N GLY A 113 4.73 -7.57 -14.50
CA GLY A 113 5.39 -7.20 -15.76
C GLY A 113 4.51 -7.29 -17.00
N ILE A 114 3.23 -7.66 -16.87
CA ILE A 114 2.26 -7.71 -17.96
C ILE A 114 1.40 -6.46 -17.90
N THR A 115 1.35 -5.70 -19.00
CA THR A 115 0.50 -4.52 -19.11
C THR A 115 -0.73 -4.84 -19.96
N THR A 116 -1.90 -4.50 -19.44
CA THR A 116 -3.18 -4.55 -20.14
C THR A 116 -3.77 -3.16 -20.29
N GLU A 117 -4.52 -2.92 -21.36
CA GLU A 117 -5.17 -1.64 -21.62
C GLU A 117 -6.69 -1.83 -21.69
N GLU A 118 -7.42 -0.88 -21.10
CA GLU A 118 -8.88 -0.85 -21.11
C GLU A 118 -9.39 0.58 -21.29
N LYS A 119 -10.46 0.74 -22.08
CA LYS A 119 -11.20 2.02 -22.16
C LYS A 119 -12.13 2.14 -20.97
N ILE A 120 -12.00 3.22 -20.25
CA ILE A 120 -12.79 3.49 -19.04
C ILE A 120 -13.51 4.82 -19.14
N SER A 121 -14.67 4.91 -18.49
CA SER A 121 -15.45 6.14 -18.36
C SER A 121 -15.22 6.85 -17.02
N ASN A 122 -14.81 6.13 -15.99
CA ASN A 122 -14.61 6.65 -14.64
C ASN A 122 -13.44 5.95 -13.93
N PRO A 123 -12.36 6.68 -13.60
CA PRO A 123 -11.21 6.16 -12.90
C PRO A 123 -11.53 5.53 -11.54
N VAL A 124 -12.42 6.18 -10.76
CA VAL A 124 -12.76 5.71 -9.41
C VAL A 124 -13.47 4.36 -9.47
N SER A 125 -14.42 4.20 -10.40
CA SER A 125 -15.11 2.92 -10.58
C SER A 125 -14.17 1.82 -11.04
N PHE A 126 -13.23 2.13 -11.92
CA PHE A 126 -12.20 1.19 -12.37
C PHE A 126 -11.33 0.71 -11.19
N LEU A 127 -10.81 1.64 -10.39
CA LEU A 127 -10.01 1.32 -9.20
C LEU A 127 -10.81 0.54 -8.14
N GLN A 128 -12.08 0.91 -7.96
CA GLN A 128 -12.96 0.17 -7.04
C GLN A 128 -13.17 -1.27 -7.48
N ASN A 129 -13.29 -1.54 -8.78
CA ASN A 129 -13.41 -2.89 -9.31
C ASN A 129 -12.15 -3.73 -9.00
N ILE A 130 -10.97 -3.14 -9.09
CA ILE A 130 -9.72 -3.80 -8.69
C ILE A 130 -9.76 -4.12 -7.18
N LEU A 131 -10.09 -3.12 -6.34
CA LEU A 131 -10.14 -3.27 -4.89
C LEU A 131 -11.19 -4.29 -4.43
N ASN A 132 -12.29 -4.46 -5.16
CA ASN A 132 -13.32 -5.46 -4.84
C ASN A 132 -12.79 -6.91 -4.88
N ASN A 133 -11.65 -7.14 -5.55
CA ASN A 133 -10.98 -8.45 -5.54
C ASN A 133 -10.20 -8.70 -4.23
N TYR A 134 -10.02 -7.66 -3.39
CA TYR A 134 -9.27 -7.75 -2.14
C TYR A 134 -10.20 -7.54 -0.94
N LYS A 135 -10.78 -8.63 -0.45
CA LYS A 135 -11.67 -8.61 0.73
C LYS A 135 -10.83 -8.81 1.98
N ALA A 136 -10.57 -7.73 2.71
CA ALA A 136 -9.78 -7.74 3.94
C ALA A 136 -10.63 -7.38 5.17
N PRO A 137 -10.44 -8.04 6.34
CA PRO A 137 -11.12 -7.69 7.57
C PRO A 137 -10.55 -6.38 8.16
N LYS A 138 -11.40 -5.62 8.84
CA LYS A 138 -10.94 -4.54 9.72
C LYS A 138 -10.55 -5.13 11.07
N ILE A 139 -9.28 -5.02 11.43
CA ILE A 139 -8.75 -5.53 12.69
C ILE A 139 -8.60 -4.36 13.66
N LYS A 140 -9.24 -4.50 14.84
CA LYS A 140 -9.16 -3.47 15.89
C LYS A 140 -7.71 -3.31 16.39
N GLY A 141 -7.26 -2.06 16.49
CA GLY A 141 -5.91 -1.73 16.98
C GLY A 141 -4.85 -1.58 15.88
N MET A 142 -5.18 -1.97 14.65
CA MET A 142 -4.29 -1.73 13.51
C MET A 142 -4.36 -0.28 12.99
N PRO A 143 -3.31 0.19 12.31
CA PRO A 143 -3.37 1.43 11.54
C PRO A 143 -4.50 1.41 10.52
N ASN A 144 -5.03 2.60 10.18
CA ASN A 144 -6.14 2.70 9.22
C ASN A 144 -5.77 2.32 7.79
N PHE A 145 -4.48 2.39 7.45
CA PHE A 145 -3.95 1.98 6.15
C PHE A 145 -3.07 0.74 6.35
N THR A 146 -3.55 -0.40 5.87
CA THR A 146 -2.88 -1.70 5.95
C THR A 146 -2.53 -2.26 4.57
N GLY A 147 -2.71 -1.46 3.52
CA GLY A 147 -2.53 -1.75 2.12
C GLY A 147 -3.57 -1.04 1.27
N GLY A 148 -3.35 -0.95 -0.02
CA GLY A 148 -4.25 -0.28 -0.95
C GLY A 148 -3.52 0.58 -1.96
N PHE A 149 -4.26 1.42 -2.68
CA PHE A 149 -3.69 2.32 -3.65
C PHE A 149 -3.05 3.55 -3.00
N ALA A 150 -1.84 3.88 -3.43
CA ALA A 150 -1.16 5.14 -3.16
C ALA A 150 -0.63 5.73 -4.47
N GLY A 151 -0.68 7.06 -4.60
CA GLY A 151 -0.26 7.79 -5.80
C GLY A 151 -0.99 9.10 -5.93
N TYR A 152 -1.30 9.54 -7.15
CA TYR A 152 -1.98 10.80 -7.36
C TYR A 152 -3.15 10.70 -8.35
N PHE A 153 -4.11 11.59 -8.13
CA PHE A 153 -5.10 12.02 -9.12
C PHE A 153 -4.73 13.43 -9.57
N GLY A 154 -4.47 13.59 -10.85
CA GLY A 154 -4.25 14.91 -11.46
C GLY A 154 -5.52 15.77 -11.37
N TYR A 155 -5.36 17.08 -11.48
CA TYR A 155 -6.49 18.00 -11.40
C TYR A 155 -7.57 17.68 -12.45
N ASP A 156 -7.16 17.30 -13.64
CA ASP A 156 -8.06 17.00 -14.76
C ASP A 156 -8.89 15.72 -14.58
N THR A 157 -8.60 14.91 -13.55
CA THR A 157 -9.46 13.77 -13.17
C THR A 157 -10.90 14.20 -12.86
N VAL A 158 -11.13 15.45 -12.45
CA VAL A 158 -12.46 16.03 -12.24
C VAL A 158 -13.34 15.96 -13.52
N ARG A 159 -12.74 15.95 -14.69
CA ARG A 159 -13.46 15.90 -15.99
C ARG A 159 -14.19 14.59 -16.23
N TYR A 160 -13.77 13.51 -15.58
CA TYR A 160 -14.47 12.23 -15.65
C TYR A 160 -15.84 12.24 -14.94
N THR A 161 -16.02 13.19 -14.01
CA THR A 161 -17.26 13.32 -13.23
C THR A 161 -18.05 14.57 -13.61
N GLU A 162 -17.37 15.68 -13.96
CA GLU A 162 -18.01 16.96 -14.26
C GLU A 162 -18.11 17.19 -15.78
N LYS A 163 -19.26 16.85 -16.34
CA LYS A 163 -19.54 16.94 -17.79
C LYS A 163 -19.48 18.35 -18.39
N LYS A 164 -19.50 19.40 -17.57
CA LYS A 164 -19.40 20.78 -18.03
C LYS A 164 -17.99 21.20 -18.40
N LEU A 165 -16.97 20.46 -17.96
CA LEU A 165 -15.56 20.76 -18.19
C LEU A 165 -15.04 20.13 -19.49
N VAL A 166 -15.74 20.38 -20.61
CA VAL A 166 -15.41 19.80 -21.93
C VAL A 166 -14.26 20.52 -22.66
N ASN A 167 -14.02 21.79 -22.34
CA ASN A 167 -12.92 22.56 -22.93
C ASN A 167 -11.62 22.21 -22.22
N VAL A 168 -10.80 21.35 -22.83
CA VAL A 168 -9.51 20.93 -22.30
C VAL A 168 -8.44 21.83 -22.90
N PRO A 169 -7.64 22.55 -22.08
CA PRO A 169 -6.43 23.21 -22.56
C PRO A 169 -5.48 22.23 -23.22
N GLU A 170 -4.55 22.72 -24.02
CA GLU A 170 -3.47 21.90 -24.56
C GLU A 170 -2.62 21.34 -23.42
N ASP A 171 -2.47 20.02 -23.39
CA ASP A 171 -1.68 19.32 -22.36
C ASP A 171 -0.23 19.19 -22.88
N ASP A 172 0.65 19.98 -22.31
CA ASP A 172 2.09 20.00 -22.58
C ASP A 172 2.90 19.20 -21.56
N THR A 173 2.25 18.69 -20.49
CA THR A 173 2.95 18.00 -19.40
C THR A 173 3.18 16.52 -19.67
N LEU A 174 2.36 15.91 -20.53
CA LEU A 174 2.33 14.45 -20.79
C LEU A 174 2.13 13.59 -19.53
N MET A 175 1.69 14.18 -18.43
CA MET A 175 1.42 13.46 -17.20
C MET A 175 0.10 12.71 -17.29
N PRO A 176 0.02 11.47 -16.76
CA PRO A 176 -1.26 10.77 -16.65
C PRO A 176 -2.28 11.53 -15.81
N ASP A 177 -3.57 11.43 -16.16
CA ASP A 177 -4.67 11.97 -15.33
C ASP A 177 -4.66 11.34 -13.93
N CYS A 178 -4.20 10.09 -13.83
CA CYS A 178 -4.10 9.35 -12.59
C CYS A 178 -2.94 8.36 -12.67
N HIS A 179 -2.10 8.29 -11.65
CA HIS A 179 -1.03 7.31 -11.52
C HIS A 179 -0.98 6.79 -10.09
N LEU A 180 -1.33 5.52 -9.93
CA LEU A 180 -1.50 4.86 -8.65
C LEU A 180 -0.81 3.50 -8.64
N PHE A 181 -0.35 3.12 -7.47
CA PHE A 181 0.25 1.83 -7.21
C PHE A 181 -0.50 1.12 -6.08
N LEU A 182 -0.80 -0.17 -6.25
CA LEU A 182 -1.39 -1.01 -5.21
C LEU A 182 -0.26 -1.63 -4.39
N TYR A 183 -0.26 -1.30 -3.10
CA TYR A 183 0.70 -1.85 -2.13
C TYR A 183 0.00 -2.85 -1.22
N ASP A 184 0.59 -4.01 -1.06
CA ASP A 184 0.22 -5.05 -0.09
C ASP A 184 1.34 -5.29 0.95
N GLU A 185 2.44 -4.54 0.84
CA GLU A 185 3.51 -4.45 1.81
C GLU A 185 3.62 -3.01 2.33
N VAL A 186 3.27 -2.81 3.60
CA VAL A 186 3.23 -1.48 4.22
C VAL A 186 3.96 -1.50 5.56
N VAL A 187 4.76 -0.48 5.80
CA VAL A 187 5.31 -0.21 7.13
C VAL A 187 4.64 1.02 7.70
N ALA A 188 4.03 0.87 8.87
CA ALA A 188 3.49 1.98 9.64
C ALA A 188 4.41 2.27 10.83
N TYR A 189 4.83 3.53 10.96
CA TYR A 189 5.55 4.02 12.13
C TYR A 189 4.55 4.68 13.09
N ASP A 190 4.40 4.12 14.29
CA ASP A 190 3.53 4.66 15.34
C ASP A 190 4.32 5.66 16.19
N HIS A 191 4.10 6.95 15.96
CA HIS A 191 4.77 8.03 16.71
C HIS A 191 4.37 8.08 18.19
N LEU A 192 3.17 7.59 18.53
CA LEU A 192 2.69 7.61 19.91
C LEU A 192 3.38 6.56 20.78
N ASN A 193 3.56 5.36 20.23
CA ASN A 193 4.11 4.22 20.97
C ASN A 193 5.56 3.92 20.58
N SER A 194 6.18 4.71 19.71
CA SER A 194 7.54 4.47 19.18
C SER A 194 7.72 3.04 18.68
N LYS A 195 6.81 2.62 17.78
CA LYS A 195 6.81 1.28 17.20
C LYS A 195 6.86 1.33 15.69
N ILE A 196 7.51 0.33 15.11
CA ILE A 196 7.45 0.00 13.69
C ILE A 196 6.49 -1.17 13.55
N ILE A 197 5.47 -1.02 12.71
CA ILE A 197 4.45 -2.03 12.43
C ILE A 197 4.60 -2.43 10.96
N ILE A 198 5.05 -3.65 10.73
CA ILE A 198 5.22 -4.24 9.39
C ILE A 198 3.94 -5.02 9.09
N ILE A 199 3.32 -4.73 7.97
CA ILE A 199 2.01 -5.25 7.59
C ILE A 199 2.13 -5.93 6.23
#